data_ebaa303c617054db6c0f2ce75478cc77
#
_entry.id   ebaa303c617054db6c0f2ce75478cc77
#
_cell.length_a   1.000
_cell.length_b   1.000
_cell.length_c   1.000
_cell.angle_alpha   90.00
_cell.angle_beta   90.00
_cell.angle_gamma   90.00
#
_symmetry.space_group_name_H-M   'P 1'
#
loop_
_entity.id
_entity.type
_entity.pdbx_description
1 polymer ?
#
loop_
_entity_poly.entity_id
_entity_poly.type
_entity_poly.pdbx_seq_one_letter_code
_entity_poly.pdbx_strand_id
1 'polypeptide(L)'
;DQVLYPIGKKNGFDQKVIDWTTEASSKDRHSKSINILDASSTIGNARLIKDDHEISLIKKACDISAEAHIEAMKNVKNAESEQSIESLYVYEFSKRGGRFPAYTPIVAGGENACVLHYIENNKKLNKNELLLVDAGCEYEMYASDITRTYPISGKFSKEQLEIYKIVLDAMNAAIDKVKDGNNIMEPQQISEKIITNGLVELGLLHGDPEELHKKGAFKDFYMHKIGHWLGLDVHDAGDYMEGDDFMKFKPGMITTIEPGIYISRSMDVDDKWKGIGIRIEDDILVTKDGNENLTKKVPSDPAEIESLMS
;
A
#
# COMPACT_ATOMS: atom_id res chain seq x y z
N ASP A 1 0.21 -29.41 28.70
CA ASP A 1 1.22 -29.10 27.67
C ASP A 1 0.55 -28.39 26.50
N GLN A 2 1.29 -27.54 25.81
CA GLN A 2 0.79 -26.73 24.68
C GLN A 2 1.77 -26.84 23.51
N VAL A 3 1.22 -26.89 22.28
CA VAL A 3 1.97 -26.78 21.02
C VAL A 3 1.51 -25.50 20.32
N LEU A 4 2.42 -24.60 20.05
CA LEU A 4 2.18 -23.42 19.21
C LEU A 4 2.47 -23.80 17.75
N TYR A 5 1.44 -23.70 16.89
CA TYR A 5 1.55 -24.09 15.48
C TYR A 5 0.59 -23.28 14.62
N PRO A 6 1.03 -22.70 13.49
CA PRO A 6 0.15 -21.95 12.58
C PRO A 6 -0.75 -22.90 11.79
N ILE A 7 -1.89 -23.26 12.37
CA ILE A 7 -2.89 -24.19 11.82
C ILE A 7 -3.53 -23.61 10.54
N GLY A 8 -3.87 -24.48 9.59
CA GLY A 8 -4.62 -24.13 8.38
C GLY A 8 -3.79 -23.64 7.21
N LYS A 9 -2.47 -23.56 7.36
CA LYS A 9 -1.56 -23.10 6.30
C LYS A 9 -1.04 -24.23 5.40
N LYS A 10 -0.94 -25.46 5.91
CA LYS A 10 -0.39 -26.63 5.19
C LYS A 10 -1.14 -27.92 5.55
N ASN A 11 -2.28 -28.16 4.93
CA ASN A 11 -3.20 -29.25 5.23
C ASN A 11 -2.55 -30.60 5.53
N GLY A 12 -1.55 -31.05 4.75
CA GLY A 12 -0.88 -32.34 4.99
C GLY A 12 0.04 -32.36 6.20
N PHE A 13 0.60 -31.22 6.61
CA PHE A 13 1.43 -31.11 7.81
C PHE A 13 0.55 -30.82 9.04
N ASP A 14 -0.54 -30.08 8.87
CA ASP A 14 -1.53 -29.85 9.92
C ASP A 14 -2.06 -31.17 10.48
N GLN A 15 -2.41 -32.13 9.58
CA GLN A 15 -2.86 -33.46 10.00
C GLN A 15 -1.81 -34.21 10.81
N LYS A 16 -0.52 -34.13 10.41
CA LYS A 16 0.57 -34.75 11.17
C LYS A 16 0.71 -34.17 12.58
N VAL A 17 0.60 -32.87 12.72
CA VAL A 17 0.65 -32.20 14.04
C VAL A 17 -0.52 -32.64 14.92
N ILE A 18 -1.71 -32.75 14.35
CA ILE A 18 -2.91 -33.27 15.05
C ILE A 18 -2.68 -34.72 15.48
N ASP A 19 -2.20 -35.59 14.59
CA ASP A 19 -1.95 -37.00 14.86
C ASP A 19 -0.91 -37.17 15.98
N TRP A 20 0.22 -36.45 15.90
CA TRP A 20 1.28 -36.50 16.92
C TRP A 20 0.82 -36.02 18.30
N THR A 21 0.04 -34.94 18.35
CA THR A 21 -0.49 -34.40 19.62
C THR A 21 -1.53 -35.35 20.22
N THR A 22 -2.36 -35.99 19.37
CA THR A 22 -3.33 -37.00 19.78
C THR A 22 -2.63 -38.26 20.31
N GLU A 23 -1.62 -38.78 19.59
CA GLU A 23 -0.85 -39.92 20.01
C GLU A 23 -0.13 -39.66 21.34
N ALA A 24 0.52 -38.50 21.46
CA ALA A 24 1.23 -38.14 22.70
C ALA A 24 0.27 -38.00 23.90
N SER A 25 -0.96 -37.51 23.69
CA SER A 25 -1.99 -37.41 24.72
C SER A 25 -2.58 -38.77 25.14
N SER A 26 -2.47 -39.79 24.29
CA SER A 26 -3.08 -41.10 24.51
C SER A 26 -2.13 -42.17 25.09
N LYS A 27 -0.84 -41.86 25.24
CA LYS A 27 0.21 -42.83 25.63
C LYS A 27 0.06 -43.41 27.03
N ASP A 28 -0.60 -42.67 27.96
CA ASP A 28 -0.82 -43.11 29.32
C ASP A 28 -2.15 -42.59 29.83
N ARG A 29 -2.83 -43.37 30.72
CA ARG A 29 -4.05 -42.94 31.39
C ARG A 29 -3.91 -41.67 32.23
N HIS A 30 -2.68 -41.30 32.57
CA HIS A 30 -2.30 -40.10 33.31
C HIS A 30 -1.73 -39.00 32.41
N SER A 31 -1.70 -39.21 31.09
CA SER A 31 -1.24 -38.18 30.12
C SER A 31 -2.17 -37.00 30.13
N LYS A 32 -1.61 -35.81 30.21
CA LYS A 32 -2.41 -34.56 30.05
C LYS A 32 -2.72 -34.34 28.57
N SER A 33 -3.90 -33.82 28.31
CA SER A 33 -4.22 -33.34 26.96
C SER A 33 -3.23 -32.29 26.50
N ILE A 34 -2.84 -32.36 25.22
CA ILE A 34 -2.02 -31.35 24.58
C ILE A 34 -2.96 -30.43 23.78
N ASN A 35 -2.94 -29.16 24.09
CA ASN A 35 -3.69 -28.13 23.33
C ASN A 35 -2.84 -27.63 22.20
N ILE A 36 -3.40 -27.53 21.00
CA ILE A 36 -2.79 -26.84 19.88
C ILE A 36 -3.31 -25.42 19.91
N LEU A 37 -2.40 -24.46 19.99
CA LEU A 37 -2.68 -23.02 19.92
C LEU A 37 -2.18 -22.47 18.58
N ASP A 38 -2.99 -21.65 17.92
CA ASP A 38 -2.56 -20.98 16.69
C ASP A 38 -1.41 -20.00 16.99
N ALA A 39 -0.26 -20.24 16.36
CA ALA A 39 0.92 -19.42 16.49
C ALA A 39 0.93 -18.19 15.55
N SER A 40 -0.04 -18.08 14.64
CA SER A 40 -0.03 -17.07 13.59
C SER A 40 -0.01 -15.64 14.15
N SER A 41 -0.85 -15.34 15.13
CA SER A 41 -0.87 -14.02 15.80
C SER A 41 0.42 -13.77 16.58
N THR A 42 0.94 -14.77 17.32
CA THR A 42 2.19 -14.61 18.09
C THR A 42 3.38 -14.31 17.17
N ILE A 43 3.51 -15.05 16.06
CA ILE A 43 4.58 -14.84 15.08
C ILE A 43 4.36 -13.50 14.36
N GLY A 44 3.14 -13.20 13.94
CA GLY A 44 2.80 -11.95 13.27
C GLY A 44 3.12 -10.72 14.14
N ASN A 45 2.73 -10.76 15.41
CA ASN A 45 3.01 -9.66 16.33
C ASN A 45 4.50 -9.49 16.64
N ALA A 46 5.28 -10.58 16.64
CA ALA A 46 6.74 -10.52 16.77
C ALA A 46 7.40 -9.83 15.55
N ARG A 47 6.75 -9.87 14.36
CA ARG A 47 7.21 -9.21 13.13
C ARG A 47 6.85 -7.73 13.06
N LEU A 48 5.90 -7.24 13.87
CA LEU A 48 5.43 -5.84 13.80
C LEU A 48 6.53 -4.83 14.12
N ILE A 49 7.33 -5.10 15.15
CA ILE A 49 8.41 -4.21 15.60
C ILE A 49 9.71 -4.67 14.95
N LYS A 50 10.16 -3.92 13.96
CA LYS A 50 11.40 -4.17 13.24
C LYS A 50 12.60 -3.68 14.07
N ASP A 51 13.66 -4.49 14.09
CA ASP A 51 14.94 -4.06 14.66
C ASP A 51 15.72 -3.16 13.69
N ASP A 52 16.86 -2.63 14.12
CA ASP A 52 17.69 -1.72 13.32
C ASP A 52 18.22 -2.38 12.04
N HIS A 53 18.47 -3.69 12.07
CA HIS A 53 18.94 -4.43 10.91
C HIS A 53 17.82 -4.60 9.87
N GLU A 54 16.63 -5.02 10.30
CA GLU A 54 15.45 -5.13 9.46
C GLU A 54 15.09 -3.78 8.82
N ILE A 55 15.08 -2.71 9.62
CA ILE A 55 14.84 -1.34 9.13
C ILE A 55 15.88 -0.96 8.06
N SER A 56 17.14 -1.33 8.23
CA SER A 56 18.18 -1.04 7.24
C SER A 56 17.96 -1.73 5.90
N LEU A 57 17.44 -2.98 5.92
CA LEU A 57 17.11 -3.75 4.72
C LEU A 57 15.89 -3.17 4.01
N ILE A 58 14.83 -2.80 4.76
CA ILE A 58 13.65 -2.16 4.20
C ILE A 58 14.01 -0.80 3.58
N LYS A 59 14.81 0.02 4.26
CA LYS A 59 15.32 1.28 3.68
C LYS A 59 16.06 1.05 2.37
N LYS A 60 16.83 -0.03 2.27
CA LYS A 60 17.52 -0.38 1.04
C LYS A 60 16.55 -0.80 -0.07
N ALA A 61 15.51 -1.58 0.25
CA ALA A 61 14.45 -1.91 -0.70
C ALA A 61 13.71 -0.64 -1.19
N CYS A 62 13.35 0.26 -0.26
CA CYS A 62 12.74 1.55 -0.57
C CYS A 62 13.63 2.42 -1.47
N ASP A 63 14.93 2.50 -1.22
CA ASP A 63 15.88 3.25 -2.04
C ASP A 63 15.96 2.68 -3.48
N ILE A 64 16.02 1.36 -3.63
CA ILE A 64 16.03 0.70 -4.94
C ILE A 64 14.76 1.01 -5.71
N SER A 65 13.61 0.88 -5.05
CA SER A 65 12.30 1.14 -5.65
C SER A 65 12.13 2.62 -6.01
N ALA A 66 12.59 3.52 -5.15
CA ALA A 66 12.56 4.96 -5.42
C ALA A 66 13.32 5.33 -6.70
N GLU A 67 14.52 4.79 -6.89
CA GLU A 67 15.30 5.00 -8.12
C GLU A 67 14.57 4.47 -9.36
N ALA A 68 13.90 3.32 -9.26
CA ALA A 68 13.14 2.76 -10.37
C ALA A 68 11.93 3.66 -10.74
N HIS A 69 11.21 4.19 -9.73
CA HIS A 69 10.12 5.15 -9.95
C HIS A 69 10.62 6.44 -10.64
N ILE A 70 11.73 6.99 -10.19
CA ILE A 70 12.34 8.18 -10.79
C ILE A 70 12.72 7.91 -12.25
N GLU A 71 13.34 6.78 -12.54
CA GLU A 71 13.71 6.42 -13.91
C GLU A 71 12.49 6.17 -14.80
N ALA A 72 11.43 5.56 -14.26
CA ALA A 72 10.18 5.36 -15.00
C ALA A 72 9.51 6.69 -15.36
N MET A 73 9.43 7.64 -14.44
CA MET A 73 8.89 8.98 -14.70
C MET A 73 9.66 9.69 -15.83
N LYS A 74 11.00 9.61 -15.85
CA LYS A 74 11.83 10.21 -16.90
C LYS A 74 11.60 9.59 -18.27
N ASN A 75 11.24 8.31 -18.31
CA ASN A 75 11.17 7.54 -19.56
C ASN A 75 9.75 7.35 -20.11
N VAL A 76 8.70 7.63 -19.34
CA VAL A 76 7.30 7.32 -19.73
C VAL A 76 6.86 8.00 -21.03
N LYS A 77 7.35 9.20 -21.33
CA LYS A 77 7.01 9.92 -22.58
C LYS A 77 7.38 9.13 -23.85
N ASN A 78 8.39 8.27 -23.75
CA ASN A 78 8.92 7.46 -24.85
C ASN A 78 8.43 6.00 -24.77
N ALA A 79 7.70 5.62 -23.74
CA ALA A 79 7.18 4.28 -23.56
C ALA A 79 5.95 4.05 -24.45
N GLU A 80 5.87 2.89 -25.08
CA GLU A 80 4.76 2.53 -25.98
C GLU A 80 3.60 1.87 -25.24
N SER A 81 3.88 1.18 -24.14
CA SER A 81 2.91 0.37 -23.41
C SER A 81 3.21 0.27 -21.92
N GLU A 82 2.20 -0.16 -21.16
CA GLU A 82 2.33 -0.50 -19.74
C GLU A 82 3.44 -1.54 -19.54
N GLN A 83 3.52 -2.57 -20.40
CA GLN A 83 4.54 -3.61 -20.32
C GLN A 83 5.97 -3.07 -20.49
N SER A 84 6.16 -2.03 -21.30
CA SER A 84 7.50 -1.42 -21.46
C SER A 84 7.96 -0.72 -20.18
N ILE A 85 7.02 -0.12 -19.43
CA ILE A 85 7.28 0.46 -18.12
C ILE A 85 7.50 -0.62 -17.06
N GLU A 86 6.68 -1.68 -17.03
CA GLU A 86 6.91 -2.82 -16.13
C GLU A 86 8.31 -3.41 -16.31
N SER A 87 8.72 -3.63 -17.56
CA SER A 87 10.06 -4.14 -17.88
C SER A 87 11.18 -3.22 -17.38
N LEU A 88 10.96 -1.91 -17.42
CA LEU A 88 11.91 -0.94 -16.89
C LEU A 88 12.04 -1.07 -15.36
N TYR A 89 10.93 -1.23 -14.63
CA TYR A 89 10.98 -1.46 -13.17
C TYR A 89 11.77 -2.72 -12.82
N VAL A 90 11.47 -3.84 -13.47
CA VAL A 90 12.19 -5.11 -13.23
C VAL A 90 13.69 -4.97 -13.52
N TYR A 91 14.04 -4.28 -14.60
CA TYR A 91 15.44 -3.99 -14.94
C TYR A 91 16.12 -3.12 -13.87
N GLU A 92 15.48 -2.02 -13.44
CA GLU A 92 16.04 -1.09 -12.48
C GLU A 92 16.17 -1.72 -11.08
N PHE A 93 15.21 -2.57 -10.67
CA PHE A 93 15.34 -3.36 -9.45
C PHE A 93 16.57 -4.26 -9.49
N SER A 94 16.66 -5.10 -10.53
CA SER A 94 17.76 -6.07 -10.69
C SER A 94 19.12 -5.39 -10.77
N LYS A 95 19.23 -4.29 -11.50
CA LYS A 95 20.46 -3.50 -11.67
C LYS A 95 20.99 -2.96 -10.33
N ARG A 96 20.11 -2.69 -9.36
CA ARG A 96 20.46 -2.12 -8.05
C ARG A 96 20.51 -3.13 -6.92
N GLY A 97 20.29 -4.42 -7.21
CA GLY A 97 20.41 -5.53 -6.25
C GLY A 97 19.08 -6.02 -5.67
N GLY A 98 17.94 -5.45 -6.04
CA GLY A 98 16.62 -6.02 -5.81
C GLY A 98 16.38 -7.14 -6.81
N ARG A 99 16.42 -8.38 -6.36
CA ARG A 99 16.39 -9.55 -7.26
C ARG A 99 15.01 -9.77 -7.89
N PHE A 100 13.97 -9.47 -7.14
CA PHE A 100 12.58 -9.69 -7.53
C PHE A 100 11.71 -8.47 -7.17
N PRO A 101 10.63 -8.21 -7.91
CA PRO A 101 9.53 -7.41 -7.38
C PRO A 101 8.97 -8.08 -6.10
N ALA A 102 8.59 -7.29 -5.10
CA ALA A 102 7.96 -7.78 -3.87
C ALA A 102 6.54 -8.33 -4.14
N TYR A 103 5.92 -7.85 -5.20
CA TYR A 103 4.61 -8.25 -5.74
C TYR A 103 4.58 -7.99 -7.24
N THR A 104 3.56 -8.51 -7.93
CA THR A 104 3.37 -8.21 -9.36
C THR A 104 3.12 -6.71 -9.52
N PRO A 105 3.98 -5.97 -10.24
CA PRO A 105 3.79 -4.54 -10.45
C PRO A 105 2.45 -4.23 -11.10
N ILE A 106 1.81 -3.16 -10.66
CA ILE A 106 0.63 -2.57 -11.28
C ILE A 106 1.11 -1.40 -12.14
N VAL A 107 0.86 -1.46 -13.44
CA VAL A 107 1.19 -0.40 -14.38
C VAL A 107 -0.06 -0.07 -15.18
N ALA A 108 -0.81 0.92 -14.71
CA ALA A 108 -2.19 1.15 -15.13
C ALA A 108 -2.36 2.50 -15.81
N GLY A 109 -2.50 2.49 -17.15
CA GLY A 109 -2.76 3.69 -17.96
C GLY A 109 -4.24 4.06 -18.02
N GLY A 110 -4.57 5.33 -17.82
CA GLY A 110 -5.92 5.86 -17.93
C GLY A 110 -6.94 5.14 -17.05
N GLU A 111 -8.00 4.61 -17.64
CA GLU A 111 -9.09 3.91 -16.93
C GLU A 111 -8.61 2.66 -16.17
N ASN A 112 -7.54 2.01 -16.61
CA ASN A 112 -7.00 0.84 -15.90
C ASN A 112 -6.61 1.18 -14.47
N ALA A 113 -6.23 2.43 -14.20
CA ALA A 113 -5.95 2.93 -12.85
C ALA A 113 -7.15 2.88 -11.89
N CYS A 114 -8.37 2.71 -12.42
CA CYS A 114 -9.57 2.51 -11.59
C CYS A 114 -9.78 1.05 -11.17
N VAL A 115 -8.92 0.12 -11.59
CA VAL A 115 -8.90 -1.29 -11.17
C VAL A 115 -7.77 -1.45 -10.15
N LEU A 116 -8.10 -1.65 -8.87
CA LEU A 116 -7.15 -1.58 -7.76
C LEU A 116 -5.93 -2.49 -7.93
N HIS A 117 -6.14 -3.73 -8.36
CA HIS A 117 -5.09 -4.73 -8.59
C HIS A 117 -4.98 -5.08 -10.08
N TYR A 118 -4.79 -4.05 -10.91
CA TYR A 118 -4.58 -4.24 -12.35
C TYR A 118 -3.18 -4.76 -12.63
N ILE A 119 -3.05 -6.00 -13.10
CA ILE A 119 -1.77 -6.68 -13.33
C ILE A 119 -1.58 -7.17 -14.78
N GLU A 120 -2.51 -6.90 -15.67
CA GLU A 120 -2.40 -7.30 -17.07
C GLU A 120 -1.28 -6.54 -17.80
N ASN A 121 -1.06 -5.29 -17.48
CA ASN A 121 0.03 -4.42 -17.93
C ASN A 121 0.28 -4.48 -19.45
N ASN A 122 -0.79 -4.60 -20.26
CA ASN A 122 -0.68 -4.95 -21.68
C ASN A 122 -1.22 -3.88 -22.64
N LYS A 123 -1.68 -2.73 -22.14
CA LYS A 123 -2.26 -1.68 -22.97
C LYS A 123 -1.21 -0.70 -23.47
N LYS A 124 -1.51 -0.09 -24.62
CA LYS A 124 -0.74 1.06 -25.12
C LYS A 124 -0.98 2.28 -24.25
N LEU A 125 0.07 3.07 -24.04
CA LEU A 125 -0.02 4.32 -23.31
C LEU A 125 -0.58 5.43 -24.19
N ASN A 126 -1.53 6.20 -23.64
CA ASN A 126 -2.11 7.37 -24.29
C ASN A 126 -1.59 8.65 -23.62
N LYS A 127 -1.02 9.56 -24.39
CA LYS A 127 -0.40 10.80 -23.88
C LYS A 127 -1.34 11.74 -23.12
N ASN A 128 -2.65 11.61 -23.31
CA ASN A 128 -3.63 12.44 -22.61
C ASN A 128 -4.07 11.86 -21.24
N GLU A 129 -3.54 10.71 -20.88
CA GLU A 129 -3.93 9.97 -19.68
C GLU A 129 -2.86 10.04 -18.60
N LEU A 130 -3.25 9.64 -17.38
CA LEU A 130 -2.33 9.38 -16.28
C LEU A 130 -1.83 7.93 -16.36
N LEU A 131 -0.65 7.71 -15.82
CA LEU A 131 -0.12 6.38 -15.50
C LEU A 131 -0.02 6.25 -13.99
N LEU A 132 -0.76 5.33 -13.41
CA LEU A 132 -0.60 4.88 -12.04
C LEU A 132 0.36 3.69 -12.05
N VAL A 133 1.44 3.78 -11.31
CA VAL A 133 2.37 2.67 -11.10
C VAL A 133 2.50 2.40 -9.62
N ASP A 134 2.22 1.15 -9.26
CA ASP A 134 2.37 0.61 -7.92
C ASP A 134 3.37 -0.56 -8.03
N ALA A 135 4.58 -0.31 -7.52
CA ALA A 135 5.69 -1.22 -7.69
C ALA A 135 6.75 -1.05 -6.59
N GLY A 136 7.09 -2.15 -5.97
CA GLY A 136 8.16 -2.25 -4.99
C GLY A 136 9.04 -3.47 -5.24
N CYS A 137 10.31 -3.40 -4.84
CA CYS A 137 11.23 -4.55 -4.92
C CYS A 137 11.35 -5.26 -3.57
N GLU A 138 11.79 -6.51 -3.64
CA GLU A 138 12.30 -7.26 -2.51
C GLU A 138 13.83 -7.14 -2.45
N TYR A 139 14.36 -6.80 -1.30
CA TYR A 139 15.78 -6.82 -1.01
C TYR A 139 16.05 -7.62 0.26
N GLU A 140 16.85 -8.71 0.14
CA GLU A 140 17.16 -9.62 1.26
C GLU A 140 15.90 -10.07 2.03
N MET A 141 14.84 -10.42 1.27
CA MET A 141 13.52 -10.87 1.73
C MET A 141 12.63 -9.78 2.34
N TYR A 142 13.04 -8.52 2.40
CA TYR A 142 12.20 -7.42 2.86
C TYR A 142 11.62 -6.64 1.69
N ALA A 143 10.32 -6.38 1.78
CA ALA A 143 9.56 -5.66 0.77
C ALA A 143 9.69 -4.14 0.91
N SER A 144 9.42 -3.44 -0.18
CA SER A 144 9.04 -2.03 -0.25
C SER A 144 7.78 -1.88 -1.07
N ASP A 145 7.05 -0.79 -0.86
CA ASP A 145 5.77 -0.53 -1.53
C ASP A 145 5.64 0.94 -1.89
N ILE A 146 5.51 1.26 -3.18
CA ILE A 146 5.42 2.64 -3.63
C ILE A 146 4.41 2.75 -4.75
N THR A 147 3.42 3.62 -4.59
CA THR A 147 2.58 4.04 -5.71
C THR A 147 2.84 5.49 -6.07
N ARG A 148 2.96 5.76 -7.36
CA ARG A 148 2.92 7.11 -7.94
C ARG A 148 2.00 7.14 -9.15
N THR A 149 1.27 8.26 -9.27
CA THR A 149 0.45 8.57 -10.44
C THR A 149 0.98 9.82 -11.10
N TYR A 150 1.27 9.77 -12.40
CA TYR A 150 1.87 10.88 -13.13
C TYR A 150 1.36 10.95 -14.58
N PRO A 151 1.38 12.14 -15.21
CA PRO A 151 0.85 12.31 -16.56
C PRO A 151 1.81 11.71 -17.60
N ILE A 152 1.31 10.89 -18.51
CA ILE A 152 2.10 10.26 -19.59
C ILE A 152 2.71 11.32 -20.51
N SER A 153 2.04 12.46 -20.70
CA SER A 153 2.57 13.60 -21.46
C SER A 153 3.65 14.40 -20.75
N GLY A 154 3.80 14.23 -19.44
CA GLY A 154 4.66 15.05 -18.58
C GLY A 154 3.98 16.31 -18.04
N LYS A 155 2.67 16.51 -18.29
CA LYS A 155 1.88 17.62 -17.74
C LYS A 155 0.49 17.16 -17.35
N PHE A 156 0.08 17.48 -16.13
CA PHE A 156 -1.30 17.25 -15.67
C PHE A 156 -2.29 18.14 -16.41
N SER A 157 -3.48 17.61 -16.75
CA SER A 157 -4.62 18.45 -17.06
C SER A 157 -5.12 19.15 -15.77
N LYS A 158 -6.02 20.14 -15.95
CA LYS A 158 -6.62 20.81 -14.81
C LYS A 158 -7.38 19.83 -13.91
N GLU A 159 -8.19 18.98 -14.50
CA GLU A 159 -9.03 18.00 -13.81
C GLU A 159 -8.17 16.94 -13.09
N GLN A 160 -7.14 16.43 -13.75
CA GLN A 160 -6.19 15.50 -13.16
C GLN A 160 -5.49 16.11 -11.94
N LEU A 161 -5.06 17.36 -12.06
CA LEU A 161 -4.37 18.08 -10.98
C LEU A 161 -5.31 18.36 -9.80
N GLU A 162 -6.57 18.66 -10.03
CA GLU A 162 -7.56 18.89 -8.97
C GLU A 162 -7.79 17.64 -8.14
N ILE A 163 -7.98 16.47 -8.77
CA ILE A 163 -8.09 15.17 -8.05
C ILE A 163 -6.75 14.82 -7.36
N TYR A 164 -5.62 15.00 -8.06
CA TYR A 164 -4.30 14.66 -7.52
C TYR A 164 -4.01 15.39 -6.21
N LYS A 165 -4.34 16.68 -6.13
CA LYS A 165 -4.14 17.49 -4.92
C LYS A 165 -4.93 16.96 -3.73
N ILE A 166 -6.18 16.53 -3.93
CA ILE A 166 -6.99 15.96 -2.84
C ILE A 166 -6.32 14.69 -2.30
N VAL A 167 -5.83 13.82 -3.18
CA VAL A 167 -5.15 12.58 -2.77
C VAL A 167 -3.82 12.89 -2.05
N LEU A 168 -3.04 13.85 -2.56
CA LEU A 168 -1.79 14.27 -1.93
C LEU A 168 -2.02 14.89 -0.55
N ASP A 169 -3.03 15.75 -0.41
CA ASP A 169 -3.39 16.35 0.88
C ASP A 169 -3.86 15.28 1.87
N ALA A 170 -4.64 14.31 1.41
CA ALA A 170 -5.08 13.17 2.22
C ALA A 170 -3.88 12.31 2.68
N MET A 171 -2.91 12.04 1.79
CA MET A 171 -1.69 11.30 2.12
C MET A 171 -0.86 12.04 3.18
N ASN A 172 -0.57 13.32 2.96
CA ASN A 172 0.24 14.12 3.88
C ASN A 172 -0.40 14.18 5.28
N ALA A 173 -1.71 14.45 5.35
CA ALA A 173 -2.42 14.48 6.62
C ALA A 173 -2.49 13.10 7.30
N ALA A 174 -2.55 12.01 6.54
CA ALA A 174 -2.52 10.66 7.07
C ALA A 174 -1.13 10.30 7.63
N ILE A 175 -0.05 10.65 6.92
CA ILE A 175 1.34 10.46 7.39
C ILE A 175 1.58 11.19 8.71
N ASP A 176 1.06 12.39 8.88
CA ASP A 176 1.16 13.16 10.14
C ASP A 176 0.50 12.46 11.34
N LYS A 177 -0.39 11.49 11.09
CA LYS A 177 -1.03 10.67 12.13
C LYS A 177 -0.26 9.41 12.48
N VAL A 178 0.69 8.97 11.65
CA VAL A 178 1.52 7.79 11.91
C VAL A 178 2.60 8.15 12.93
N LYS A 179 2.31 8.01 14.21
CA LYS A 179 3.25 8.28 15.32
C LYS A 179 2.92 7.48 16.55
N ASP A 180 3.93 7.28 17.39
CA ASP A 180 3.82 6.52 18.63
C ASP A 180 2.61 6.95 19.47
N GLY A 181 1.84 5.96 19.91
CA GLY A 181 0.64 6.13 20.76
C GLY A 181 -0.65 6.50 20.03
N ASN A 182 -0.61 6.95 18.77
CA ASN A 182 -1.82 7.20 17.98
C ASN A 182 -2.48 5.88 17.57
N ASN A 183 -3.81 5.91 17.43
CA ASN A 183 -4.58 4.79 16.95
C ASN A 183 -4.32 4.60 15.43
N ILE A 184 -4.12 3.34 15.01
CA ILE A 184 -3.87 2.99 13.60
C ILE A 184 -5.01 3.38 12.65
N MET A 185 -6.20 3.68 13.17
CA MET A 185 -7.32 4.15 12.36
C MET A 185 -7.33 5.67 12.14
N GLU A 186 -6.50 6.45 12.85
CA GLU A 186 -6.46 7.91 12.69
C GLU A 186 -6.02 8.34 11.27
N PRO A 187 -5.01 7.71 10.63
CA PRO A 187 -4.68 7.97 9.23
C PRO A 187 -5.85 7.75 8.27
N GLN A 188 -6.61 6.64 8.44
CA GLN A 188 -7.80 6.35 7.66
C GLN A 188 -8.86 7.43 7.79
N GLN A 189 -9.20 7.78 9.03
CA GLN A 189 -10.27 8.75 9.32
C GLN A 189 -9.99 10.14 8.76
N ILE A 190 -8.75 10.62 8.89
CA ILE A 190 -8.39 11.93 8.34
C ILE A 190 -8.37 11.94 6.82
N SER A 191 -7.88 10.88 6.20
CA SER A 191 -7.88 10.72 4.74
C SER A 191 -9.30 10.69 4.18
N GLU A 192 -10.19 9.86 4.75
CA GLU A 192 -11.61 9.81 4.35
C GLU A 192 -12.30 11.17 4.44
N LYS A 193 -12.00 11.94 5.49
CA LYS A 193 -12.57 13.28 5.68
C LYS A 193 -12.08 14.26 4.61
N ILE A 194 -10.78 14.28 4.31
CA ILE A 194 -10.20 15.16 3.29
C ILE A 194 -10.74 14.80 1.91
N ILE A 195 -10.77 13.52 1.57
CA ILE A 195 -11.31 13.04 0.30
C ILE A 195 -12.79 13.43 0.17
N THR A 196 -13.60 13.20 1.21
CA THR A 196 -15.03 13.60 1.18
C THR A 196 -15.20 15.08 0.92
N ASN A 197 -14.45 15.93 1.62
CA ASN A 197 -14.52 17.39 1.43
C ASN A 197 -14.12 17.78 0.00
N GLY A 198 -13.00 17.25 -0.50
CA GLY A 198 -12.54 17.55 -1.86
C GLY A 198 -13.53 17.10 -2.94
N LEU A 199 -14.16 15.93 -2.78
CA LEU A 199 -15.18 15.45 -3.70
C LEU A 199 -16.43 16.36 -3.71
N VAL A 200 -16.81 16.92 -2.55
CA VAL A 200 -17.90 17.92 -2.48
C VAL A 200 -17.49 19.23 -3.15
N GLU A 201 -16.28 19.73 -2.90
CA GLU A 201 -15.76 20.95 -3.52
C GLU A 201 -15.72 20.87 -5.06
N LEU A 202 -15.40 19.68 -5.60
CA LEU A 202 -15.40 19.43 -7.05
C LEU A 202 -16.79 19.14 -7.63
N GLY A 203 -17.83 19.04 -6.78
CA GLY A 203 -19.20 18.70 -7.20
C GLY A 203 -19.38 17.23 -7.61
N LEU A 204 -18.47 16.34 -7.19
CA LEU A 204 -18.58 14.90 -7.37
C LEU A 204 -19.47 14.24 -6.31
N LEU A 205 -19.56 14.86 -5.14
CA LEU A 205 -20.54 14.55 -4.10
C LEU A 205 -21.38 15.78 -3.79
N HIS A 206 -22.67 15.59 -3.44
CA HIS A 206 -23.60 16.66 -3.16
C HIS A 206 -24.21 16.52 -1.78
N GLY A 207 -24.05 17.52 -0.93
CA GLY A 207 -24.61 17.57 0.42
C GLY A 207 -23.61 18.09 1.46
N ASP A 208 -23.98 17.96 2.73
CA ASP A 208 -23.10 18.32 3.84
C ASP A 208 -21.95 17.30 3.96
N PRO A 209 -20.68 17.74 3.94
CA PRO A 209 -19.52 16.83 3.97
C PRO A 209 -19.47 15.92 5.20
N GLU A 210 -19.89 16.41 6.38
CA GLU A 210 -19.85 15.60 7.60
C GLU A 210 -20.90 14.47 7.55
N GLU A 211 -22.09 14.78 7.02
CA GLU A 211 -23.14 13.78 6.84
C GLU A 211 -22.77 12.77 5.76
N LEU A 212 -22.14 13.21 4.67
CA LEU A 212 -21.65 12.34 3.59
C LEU A 212 -20.53 11.41 4.09
N HIS A 213 -19.59 11.94 4.88
CA HIS A 213 -18.54 11.13 5.50
C HIS A 213 -19.13 10.07 6.44
N LYS A 214 -20.04 10.44 7.35
CA LYS A 214 -20.72 9.51 8.26
C LYS A 214 -21.47 8.39 7.52
N LYS A 215 -22.07 8.70 6.37
CA LYS A 215 -22.77 7.72 5.51
C LYS A 215 -21.81 6.89 4.65
N GLY A 216 -20.52 7.24 4.60
CA GLY A 216 -19.52 6.58 3.78
C GLY A 216 -19.70 6.81 2.28
N ALA A 217 -20.25 7.97 1.87
CA ALA A 217 -20.49 8.29 0.46
C ALA A 217 -19.19 8.36 -0.37
N PHE A 218 -18.05 8.63 0.27
CA PHE A 218 -16.74 8.62 -0.37
C PHE A 218 -16.34 7.22 -0.90
N LYS A 219 -16.96 6.14 -0.40
CA LYS A 219 -16.58 4.75 -0.75
C LYS A 219 -16.80 4.40 -2.21
N ASP A 220 -17.65 5.14 -2.92
CA ASP A 220 -17.82 4.98 -4.36
C ASP A 220 -16.56 5.45 -5.13
N PHE A 221 -15.74 6.30 -4.52
CA PHE A 221 -14.52 6.87 -5.08
C PHE A 221 -13.24 6.35 -4.42
N TYR A 222 -13.29 5.99 -3.12
CA TYR A 222 -12.19 5.49 -2.32
C TYR A 222 -12.65 4.32 -1.47
N MET A 223 -12.42 3.09 -1.95
CA MET A 223 -13.04 1.88 -1.42
C MET A 223 -12.08 0.95 -0.67
N HIS A 224 -10.79 1.27 -0.57
CA HIS A 224 -9.81 0.45 0.14
C HIS A 224 -9.33 1.08 1.45
N LYS A 225 -8.51 0.36 2.20
CA LYS A 225 -7.89 0.87 3.43
C LYS A 225 -6.74 1.81 3.10
N ILE A 226 -6.39 2.65 4.09
CA ILE A 226 -5.31 3.63 3.96
C ILE A 226 -3.93 2.98 3.89
N GLY A 227 -3.78 1.72 4.28
CA GLY A 227 -2.50 1.04 4.29
C GLY A 227 -2.51 -0.26 5.06
N HIS A 228 -1.36 -0.91 5.10
CA HIS A 228 -1.10 -2.19 5.73
C HIS A 228 0.31 -2.24 6.33
N TRP A 229 0.58 -3.24 7.18
CA TRP A 229 1.93 -3.50 7.67
C TRP A 229 2.84 -3.94 6.53
N LEU A 230 4.11 -3.52 6.60
CA LEU A 230 5.15 -3.84 5.63
C LEU A 230 6.34 -4.49 6.32
N GLY A 231 6.96 -5.49 5.70
CA GLY A 231 8.13 -6.17 6.25
C GLY A 231 8.67 -7.29 5.36
N LEU A 232 8.71 -8.53 5.88
CA LEU A 232 9.09 -9.72 5.10
C LEU A 232 8.07 -10.06 4.00
N ASP A 233 6.84 -9.64 4.16
CA ASP A 233 5.82 -9.67 3.12
C ASP A 233 5.35 -8.24 2.84
N VAL A 234 4.90 -7.96 1.60
CA VAL A 234 4.30 -6.65 1.27
C VAL A 234 3.08 -6.39 2.14
N HIS A 235 2.16 -7.35 2.25
CA HIS A 235 1.11 -7.38 3.26
C HIS A 235 1.61 -8.17 4.47
N ASP A 236 2.37 -7.51 5.34
CA ASP A 236 3.07 -8.19 6.42
C ASP A 236 2.10 -8.67 7.51
N ALA A 237 2.53 -9.74 8.18
CA ALA A 237 1.78 -10.34 9.28
C ALA A 237 1.77 -9.39 10.49
N GLY A 238 0.68 -9.43 11.25
CA GLY A 238 0.48 -8.67 12.48
C GLY A 238 -0.97 -8.34 12.70
N ASP A 239 -1.35 -8.25 13.97
CA ASP A 239 -2.72 -7.89 14.31
C ASP A 239 -2.96 -6.39 14.10
N TYR A 240 -4.20 -6.02 13.85
CA TYR A 240 -4.68 -4.63 13.81
C TYR A 240 -5.50 -4.27 15.05
N MET A 241 -5.74 -5.27 15.92
CA MET A 241 -6.52 -5.14 17.14
C MET A 241 -5.69 -5.58 18.35
N GLU A 242 -5.86 -4.90 19.48
CA GLU A 242 -5.35 -5.27 20.80
C GLU A 242 -6.54 -5.40 21.76
N GLY A 243 -7.00 -6.65 21.95
CA GLY A 243 -8.31 -6.90 22.58
C GLY A 243 -9.46 -6.39 21.70
N ASP A 244 -10.34 -5.57 22.28
CA ASP A 244 -11.49 -4.98 21.59
C ASP A 244 -11.19 -3.63 20.94
N ASP A 245 -9.97 -3.08 21.13
CA ASP A 245 -9.54 -1.80 20.60
C ASP A 245 -8.62 -1.96 19.38
N PHE A 246 -8.61 -0.95 18.51
CA PHE A 246 -7.58 -0.87 17.47
C PHE A 246 -6.21 -0.63 18.08
N MET A 247 -5.21 -1.32 17.54
CA MET A 247 -3.82 -1.20 17.96
C MET A 247 -3.33 0.26 17.86
N LYS A 248 -2.36 0.61 18.70
CA LYS A 248 -1.64 1.87 18.62
C LYS A 248 -0.30 1.68 17.92
N PHE A 249 0.10 2.67 17.15
CA PHE A 249 1.45 2.70 16.60
C PHE A 249 2.50 2.65 17.69
N LYS A 250 3.59 1.91 17.44
CA LYS A 250 4.76 1.80 18.31
C LYS A 250 6.03 1.98 17.48
N PRO A 251 7.10 2.57 18.02
CA PRO A 251 8.38 2.71 17.32
C PRO A 251 8.89 1.37 16.78
N GLY A 252 9.39 1.36 15.54
CA GLY A 252 9.79 0.16 14.81
C GLY A 252 8.69 -0.48 13.97
N MET A 253 7.44 -0.07 14.08
CA MET A 253 6.39 -0.46 13.13
C MET A 253 6.58 0.27 11.80
N ILE A 254 6.29 -0.44 10.69
CA ILE A 254 6.30 0.13 9.33
C ILE A 254 4.95 -0.16 8.69
N THR A 255 4.33 0.87 8.12
CA THR A 255 3.04 0.79 7.43
C THR A 255 3.07 1.57 6.14
N THR A 256 2.30 1.15 5.13
CA THR A 256 2.02 1.98 3.96
C THR A 256 1.00 3.05 4.30
N ILE A 257 1.00 4.16 3.54
CA ILE A 257 -0.05 5.19 3.52
C ILE A 257 -0.35 5.47 2.05
N GLU A 258 -1.52 5.02 1.58
CA GLU A 258 -1.85 4.88 0.17
C GLU A 258 -3.28 5.36 -0.18
N PRO A 259 -3.70 6.58 0.14
CA PRO A 259 -5.01 7.06 -0.28
C PRO A 259 -5.14 7.11 -1.79
N GLY A 260 -6.38 6.99 -2.29
CA GLY A 260 -6.66 7.10 -3.72
C GLY A 260 -8.06 7.60 -4.02
N ILE A 261 -8.26 8.09 -5.25
CA ILE A 261 -9.57 8.44 -5.83
C ILE A 261 -9.66 7.78 -7.20
N TYR A 262 -10.74 7.05 -7.45
CA TYR A 262 -10.96 6.27 -8.66
C TYR A 262 -12.31 6.62 -9.26
N ILE A 263 -12.32 7.20 -10.47
CA ILE A 263 -13.53 7.64 -11.17
C ILE A 263 -13.65 6.88 -12.47
N SER A 264 -14.28 5.70 -12.40
CA SER A 264 -14.44 4.86 -13.59
C SER A 264 -15.37 5.50 -14.63
N ARG A 265 -15.25 5.08 -15.89
CA ARG A 265 -16.11 5.59 -16.98
C ARG A 265 -17.58 5.26 -16.80
N SER A 266 -17.92 4.25 -15.99
CA SER A 266 -19.30 3.83 -15.70
C SER A 266 -20.01 4.67 -14.66
N MET A 267 -19.27 5.52 -13.91
CA MET A 267 -19.89 6.39 -12.90
C MET A 267 -20.74 7.50 -13.52
N ASP A 268 -21.82 7.83 -12.84
CA ASP A 268 -22.71 8.94 -13.23
C ASP A 268 -22.17 10.28 -12.73
N VAL A 269 -21.12 10.75 -13.39
CA VAL A 269 -20.44 12.03 -13.13
C VAL A 269 -20.15 12.73 -14.47
N ASP A 270 -19.77 14.01 -14.42
CA ASP A 270 -19.35 14.76 -15.61
C ASP A 270 -18.18 14.05 -16.32
N ASP A 271 -18.25 13.93 -17.64
CA ASP A 271 -17.29 13.20 -18.47
C ASP A 271 -15.83 13.66 -18.30
N LYS A 272 -15.61 14.92 -17.90
CA LYS A 272 -14.26 15.46 -17.63
C LYS A 272 -13.52 14.74 -16.50
N TRP A 273 -14.24 14.08 -15.60
CA TRP A 273 -13.68 13.35 -14.47
C TRP A 273 -13.46 11.85 -14.74
N LYS A 274 -14.17 11.32 -15.75
CA LYS A 274 -14.20 9.88 -16.04
C LYS A 274 -12.85 9.33 -16.50
N GLY A 275 -12.46 8.17 -15.97
CA GLY A 275 -11.21 7.49 -16.30
C GLY A 275 -10.00 8.06 -15.55
N ILE A 276 -10.22 8.86 -14.50
CA ILE A 276 -9.16 9.33 -13.61
C ILE A 276 -9.07 8.38 -12.42
N GLY A 277 -7.96 7.66 -12.30
CA GLY A 277 -7.57 6.88 -11.12
C GLY A 277 -6.25 7.40 -10.59
N ILE A 278 -6.19 7.76 -9.31
CA ILE A 278 -5.00 8.31 -8.65
C ILE A 278 -4.81 7.63 -7.31
N ARG A 279 -3.64 7.04 -7.07
CA ARG A 279 -3.13 6.60 -5.77
C ARG A 279 -1.74 7.18 -5.60
N ILE A 280 -1.42 7.60 -4.39
CA ILE A 280 -0.08 8.05 -3.99
C ILE A 280 0.22 7.32 -2.68
N GLU A 281 1.38 6.68 -2.60
CA GLU A 281 1.73 5.78 -1.51
C GLU A 281 3.18 5.92 -1.10
N ASP A 282 3.39 5.91 0.21
CA ASP A 282 4.71 5.88 0.82
C ASP A 282 4.77 4.87 1.98
N ASP A 283 5.98 4.33 2.22
CA ASP A 283 6.33 3.49 3.36
C ASP A 283 6.76 4.35 4.56
N ILE A 284 6.06 4.21 5.68
CA ILE A 284 6.22 5.06 6.85
C ILE A 284 6.69 4.25 8.06
N LEU A 285 7.89 4.55 8.55
CA LEU A 285 8.45 4.02 9.79
C LEU A 285 8.01 4.87 10.97
N VAL A 286 7.40 4.24 11.97
CA VAL A 286 7.12 4.89 13.27
C VAL A 286 8.41 5.05 14.07
N THR A 287 8.71 6.26 14.51
CA THR A 287 9.89 6.57 15.36
C THR A 287 9.45 7.05 16.74
N LYS A 288 10.39 7.19 17.67
CA LYS A 288 10.11 7.71 19.02
C LYS A 288 9.60 9.15 19.02
N ASP A 289 10.03 9.94 18.03
CA ASP A 289 9.74 11.37 17.95
C ASP A 289 8.72 11.72 16.85
N GLY A 290 8.11 10.72 16.21
CA GLY A 290 7.14 10.91 15.13
C GLY A 290 7.21 9.77 14.10
N ASN A 291 7.55 10.09 12.86
CA ASN A 291 7.73 9.12 11.79
C ASN A 291 8.88 9.49 10.84
N GLU A 292 9.29 8.52 10.04
CA GLU A 292 10.20 8.70 8.93
C GLU A 292 9.55 8.13 7.66
N ASN A 293 9.36 8.96 6.63
CA ASN A 293 8.94 8.52 5.32
C ASN A 293 10.14 7.93 4.59
N LEU A 294 10.15 6.61 4.38
CA LEU A 294 11.26 5.86 3.80
C LEU A 294 11.37 6.03 2.28
N THR A 295 10.28 6.46 1.63
CA THR A 295 10.17 6.58 0.17
C THR A 295 10.04 8.02 -0.33
N LYS A 296 10.23 8.99 0.56
CA LYS A 296 10.14 10.45 0.27
C LYS A 296 11.01 10.96 -0.87
N LYS A 297 12.00 10.16 -1.30
CA LYS A 297 12.88 10.47 -2.42
C LYS A 297 12.13 10.50 -3.76
N VAL A 298 11.03 9.76 -3.88
CA VAL A 298 10.19 9.77 -5.08
C VAL A 298 9.29 11.00 -5.04
N PRO A 299 9.39 11.92 -6.01
CA PRO A 299 8.55 13.10 -6.03
C PRO A 299 7.07 12.76 -5.94
N SER A 300 6.35 13.49 -5.09
CA SER A 300 4.89 13.48 -4.99
C SER A 300 4.26 14.85 -5.26
N ASP A 301 5.05 15.93 -5.20
CA ASP A 301 4.57 17.26 -5.60
C ASP A 301 4.40 17.31 -7.13
N PRO A 302 3.24 17.77 -7.65
CA PRO A 302 3.00 17.82 -9.09
C PRO A 302 4.02 18.66 -9.88
N ALA A 303 4.52 19.76 -9.32
CA ALA A 303 5.49 20.60 -10.01
C ALA A 303 6.87 19.92 -10.07
N GLU A 304 7.25 19.18 -9.02
CA GLU A 304 8.48 18.38 -9.02
C GLU A 304 8.40 17.23 -10.04
N ILE A 305 7.24 16.54 -10.10
CA ILE A 305 6.98 15.49 -11.09
C ILE A 305 7.11 16.06 -12.52
N GLU A 306 6.41 17.15 -12.82
CA GLU A 306 6.46 17.78 -14.15
C GLU A 306 7.89 18.25 -14.49
N SER A 307 8.63 18.76 -13.51
CA SER A 307 10.03 19.18 -13.68
C SER A 307 10.95 18.00 -13.96
N LEU A 308 10.77 16.88 -13.25
CA LEU A 308 11.55 15.65 -13.47
C LEU A 308 11.29 15.05 -14.85
N MET A 309 10.06 15.18 -15.34
CA MET A 309 9.61 14.66 -16.63
C MET A 309 9.89 15.61 -17.81
N SER A 310 10.36 16.83 -17.58
CA SER A 310 10.64 17.83 -18.65
C SER A 310 11.96 17.56 -19.47
#